data_617fd388001c8b6359f1dbd567fe8a0d
#
_entry.id   617fd388001c8b6359f1dbd567fe8a0d
#
_cell.length_a   1.000
_cell.length_b   1.000
_cell.length_c   1.000
_cell.angle_alpha   90.00
_cell.angle_beta   90.00
_cell.angle_gamma   90.00
#
_symmetry.space_group_name_H-M   'P 1'
#
loop_
_entity.id
_entity.type
_entity.pdbx_description
1 polymer ?
#
loop_
_entity_poly.entity_id
_entity_poly.type
_entity_poly.pdbx_seq_one_letter_code
_entity_poly.pdbx_strand_id
1 'polypeptide(L)'
;MEMSEKKRRAQKLLEVVPKGTLLRMLFARLTDETAAVFTRQAIRAELRTATLEAQEAGDTAERMTRLDAQGTEIPLQELTDAKRNLRLKLAKLQRLEQAMAATEKL
;
A
#
# COMPACT_ATOMS: atom_id res chain seq x y z
N MET A 1 -23.51 20.39 2.99
CA MET A 1 -23.37 20.10 1.56
C MET A 1 -23.06 18.62 1.36
N GLU A 2 -23.84 18.00 0.53
CA GLU A 2 -23.56 16.61 0.19
C GLU A 2 -22.36 16.53 -0.73
N MET A 3 -21.49 15.57 -0.43
CA MET A 3 -20.34 15.27 -1.27
C MET A 3 -20.81 14.58 -2.54
N SER A 4 -20.27 14.95 -3.69
CA SER A 4 -20.59 14.27 -4.95
C SER A 4 -20.22 12.80 -4.89
N GLU A 5 -20.83 11.99 -5.74
CA GLU A 5 -20.54 10.57 -5.82
C GLU A 5 -19.07 10.31 -6.21
N LYS A 6 -18.54 11.13 -7.13
CA LYS A 6 -17.13 11.04 -7.55
C LYS A 6 -16.18 11.29 -6.40
N LYS A 7 -16.41 12.35 -5.60
CA LYS A 7 -15.63 12.65 -4.40
C LYS A 7 -15.73 11.55 -3.37
N ARG A 8 -16.93 11.01 -3.18
CA ARG A 8 -17.16 9.92 -2.23
C ARG A 8 -16.36 8.67 -2.58
N ARG A 9 -16.35 8.31 -3.88
CA ARG A 9 -15.57 7.17 -4.37
C ARG A 9 -14.07 7.40 -4.20
N ALA A 10 -13.60 8.61 -4.52
CA ALA A 10 -12.20 8.99 -4.35
C ALA A 10 -11.80 8.93 -2.87
N GLN A 11 -12.63 9.44 -1.97
CA GLN A 11 -12.39 9.41 -0.53
C GLN A 11 -12.28 7.97 -0.01
N LYS A 12 -13.12 7.08 -0.50
CA LYS A 12 -13.08 5.67 -0.12
C LYS A 12 -11.77 5.02 -0.56
N LEU A 13 -11.25 5.36 -1.74
CA LEU A 13 -9.97 4.84 -2.21
C LEU A 13 -8.79 5.33 -1.37
N LEU A 14 -8.89 6.53 -0.76
CA LEU A 14 -7.86 7.05 0.13
C LEU A 14 -7.70 6.25 1.43
N GLU A 15 -8.66 5.39 1.77
CA GLU A 15 -8.59 4.58 2.98
C GLU A 15 -7.37 3.64 3.00
N VAL A 16 -6.80 3.31 1.83
CA VAL A 16 -5.59 2.49 1.74
C VAL A 16 -4.32 3.26 2.08
N VAL A 17 -4.41 4.59 2.22
CA VAL A 17 -3.27 5.45 2.56
C VAL A 17 -3.25 5.69 4.07
N PRO A 18 -2.11 5.46 4.76
CA PRO A 18 -2.03 5.59 6.23
C PRO A 18 -2.49 6.93 6.80
N LYS A 19 -2.31 8.02 6.07
CA LYS A 19 -2.69 9.37 6.48
C LYS A 19 -4.05 9.81 5.91
N GLY A 20 -4.86 8.86 5.49
CA GLY A 20 -6.13 9.10 4.83
C GLY A 20 -7.09 10.00 5.62
N THR A 21 -7.06 9.93 6.96
CA THR A 21 -7.93 10.75 7.81
C THR A 21 -7.64 12.24 7.66
N LEU A 22 -6.36 12.64 7.69
CA LEU A 22 -5.97 14.04 7.47
C LEU A 22 -6.35 14.51 6.08
N LEU A 23 -6.15 13.66 5.08
CA LEU A 23 -6.48 13.97 3.70
C LEU A 23 -8.00 14.16 3.52
N ARG A 24 -8.82 13.40 4.24
CA ARG A 24 -10.28 13.54 4.21
C ARG A 24 -10.74 14.90 4.72
N MET A 25 -10.06 15.45 5.73
CA MET A 25 -10.42 16.75 6.29
C MET A 25 -10.24 17.88 5.27
N LEU A 26 -9.22 17.76 4.41
CA LEU A 26 -8.96 18.70 3.33
C LEU A 26 -9.87 18.44 2.11
N PHE A 27 -10.30 17.22 1.96
CA PHE A 27 -10.98 16.71 0.77
C PHE A 27 -12.31 17.42 0.48
N ALA A 28 -13.04 17.81 1.53
CA ALA A 28 -14.32 18.47 1.41
C ALA A 28 -14.22 19.83 0.69
N ARG A 29 -13.02 20.42 0.66
CA ARG A 29 -12.75 21.72 0.03
C ARG A 29 -12.30 21.62 -1.41
N LEU A 30 -12.07 20.40 -1.91
CA LEU A 30 -11.56 20.19 -3.26
C LEU A 30 -12.71 20.06 -4.26
N THR A 31 -12.46 20.46 -5.51
CA THR A 31 -13.35 20.12 -6.61
C THR A 31 -13.27 18.63 -6.91
N ASP A 32 -14.24 18.08 -7.61
CA ASP A 32 -14.26 16.65 -7.97
C ASP A 32 -13.01 16.25 -8.74
N GLU A 33 -12.58 17.07 -9.69
CA GLU A 33 -11.39 16.80 -10.51
C GLU A 33 -10.12 16.86 -9.68
N THR A 34 -9.98 17.87 -8.84
CA THR A 34 -8.83 18.03 -7.95
C THR A 34 -8.78 16.89 -6.94
N ALA A 35 -9.94 16.48 -6.42
CA ALA A 35 -10.03 15.36 -5.49
C ALA A 35 -9.56 14.05 -6.14
N ALA A 36 -9.94 13.80 -7.39
CA ALA A 36 -9.52 12.61 -8.12
C ALA A 36 -8.01 12.59 -8.38
N VAL A 37 -7.44 13.73 -8.80
CA VAL A 37 -5.99 13.87 -9.03
C VAL A 37 -5.22 13.69 -7.73
N PHE A 38 -5.67 14.32 -6.67
CA PHE A 38 -5.06 14.23 -5.35
C PHE A 38 -5.05 12.79 -4.84
N THR A 39 -6.18 12.08 -4.95
CA THR A 39 -6.29 10.68 -4.55
C THR A 39 -5.31 9.81 -5.32
N ARG A 40 -5.23 9.99 -6.64
CA ARG A 40 -4.32 9.24 -7.49
C ARG A 40 -2.87 9.47 -7.10
N GLN A 41 -2.49 10.72 -6.84
CA GLN A 41 -1.11 11.06 -6.43
C GLN A 41 -0.76 10.48 -5.07
N ALA A 42 -1.69 10.53 -4.11
CA ALA A 42 -1.48 9.98 -2.78
C ALA A 42 -1.28 8.46 -2.81
N ILE A 43 -2.11 7.75 -3.57
CA ILE A 43 -2.00 6.30 -3.74
C ILE A 43 -0.71 5.95 -4.48
N ARG A 44 -0.34 6.72 -5.50
CA ARG A 44 0.90 6.48 -6.26
C ARG A 44 2.14 6.62 -5.37
N ALA A 45 2.18 7.62 -4.50
CA ALA A 45 3.28 7.82 -3.56
C ALA A 45 3.38 6.65 -2.59
N GLU A 46 2.26 6.22 -2.03
CA GLU A 46 2.21 5.07 -1.11
C GLU A 46 2.59 3.77 -1.83
N LEU A 47 2.19 3.63 -3.09
CA LEU A 47 2.52 2.46 -3.91
C LEU A 47 4.04 2.33 -4.11
N ARG A 48 4.74 3.44 -4.35
CA ARG A 48 6.21 3.43 -4.47
C ARG A 48 6.86 2.94 -3.18
N THR A 49 6.44 3.45 -2.04
CA THR A 49 6.94 3.04 -0.73
C THR A 49 6.66 1.56 -0.48
N ALA A 50 5.43 1.11 -0.75
CA ALA A 50 5.03 -0.28 -0.57
C ALA A 50 5.83 -1.22 -1.48
N THR A 51 6.14 -0.80 -2.71
CA THR A 51 6.96 -1.58 -3.64
C THR A 51 8.37 -1.80 -3.08
N LEU A 52 9.00 -0.74 -2.57
CA LEU A 52 10.33 -0.83 -1.96
C LEU A 52 10.31 -1.72 -0.72
N GLU A 53 9.32 -1.56 0.16
CA GLU A 53 9.18 -2.39 1.35
C GLU A 53 8.99 -3.87 1.01
N ALA A 54 8.20 -4.16 -0.02
CA ALA A 54 7.98 -5.54 -0.47
C ALA A 54 9.26 -6.14 -1.07
N GLN A 55 10.05 -5.36 -1.82
CA GLN A 55 11.33 -5.81 -2.34
C GLN A 55 12.32 -6.12 -1.22
N GLU A 56 12.43 -5.24 -0.24
CA GLU A 56 13.30 -5.47 0.92
C GLU A 56 12.90 -6.71 1.71
N ALA A 57 11.60 -6.88 1.94
CA ALA A 57 11.08 -8.05 2.65
C ALA A 57 11.33 -9.34 1.86
N GLY A 58 11.20 -9.28 0.53
CA GLY A 58 11.50 -10.40 -0.37
C GLY A 58 12.97 -10.79 -0.34
N ASP A 59 13.86 -9.81 -0.40
CA ASP A 59 15.31 -10.02 -0.34
C ASP A 59 15.71 -10.65 1.00
N THR A 60 15.13 -10.17 2.09
CA THR A 60 15.40 -10.71 3.44
C THR A 60 14.95 -12.16 3.55
N ALA A 61 13.73 -12.47 3.13
CA ALA A 61 13.19 -13.82 3.19
C ALA A 61 13.99 -14.79 2.31
N GLU A 62 14.38 -14.37 1.11
CA GLU A 62 15.18 -15.15 0.19
C GLU A 62 16.57 -15.44 0.77
N ARG A 63 17.22 -14.43 1.33
CA ARG A 63 18.53 -14.57 1.94
C ARG A 63 18.49 -15.55 3.12
N MET A 64 17.50 -15.43 4.00
CA MET A 64 17.35 -16.34 5.14
C MET A 64 17.07 -17.77 4.70
N THR A 65 16.23 -17.94 3.69
CA THR A 65 15.91 -19.28 3.13
C THR A 65 17.17 -19.91 2.54
N ARG A 66 18.00 -19.14 1.85
CA ARG A 66 19.24 -19.60 1.25
C ARG A 66 20.24 -20.00 2.31
N LEU A 67 20.43 -19.19 3.36
CA LEU A 67 21.33 -19.50 4.47
C LEU A 67 20.91 -20.76 5.22
N ASP A 68 19.61 -20.92 5.44
CA ASP A 68 19.06 -22.13 6.08
C ASP A 68 19.36 -23.37 5.24
N ALA A 69 19.16 -23.29 3.92
CA ALA A 69 19.45 -24.38 2.99
C ALA A 69 20.95 -24.73 2.93
N GLN A 70 21.83 -23.75 3.21
CA GLN A 70 23.28 -23.95 3.24
C GLN A 70 23.80 -24.50 4.59
N GLY A 71 22.90 -24.80 5.52
CA GLY A 71 23.25 -25.33 6.83
C GLY A 71 23.57 -24.30 7.89
N THR A 72 23.39 -23.01 7.59
CA THR A 72 23.51 -21.96 8.60
C THR A 72 22.32 -22.04 9.55
N GLU A 73 22.59 -22.07 10.86
CA GLU A 73 21.53 -22.10 11.85
C GLU A 73 20.80 -20.75 11.88
N ILE A 74 19.56 -20.76 11.39
CA ILE A 74 18.66 -19.64 11.49
C ILE A 74 17.49 -20.06 12.38
N PRO A 75 17.19 -19.30 13.46
CA PRO A 75 16.05 -19.62 14.30
C PRO A 75 14.77 -19.72 13.45
N LEU A 76 14.01 -20.79 13.67
CA LEU A 76 12.78 -21.04 12.91
C LEU A 76 11.82 -19.86 13.03
N GLN A 77 11.76 -19.22 14.20
CA GLN A 77 10.91 -18.05 14.43
C GLN A 77 11.29 -16.88 13.53
N GLU A 78 12.58 -16.61 13.34
CA GLU A 78 13.04 -15.53 12.47
C GLU A 78 12.69 -15.79 11.02
N LEU A 79 12.86 -17.02 10.56
CA LEU A 79 12.51 -17.41 9.19
C LEU A 79 10.99 -17.30 8.96
N THR A 80 10.20 -17.75 9.93
CA THR A 80 8.74 -17.67 9.88
C THR A 80 8.27 -16.21 9.86
N ASP A 81 8.86 -15.37 10.69
CA ASP A 81 8.54 -13.95 10.76
C ASP A 81 8.89 -13.22 9.47
N ALA A 82 10.04 -13.53 8.86
CA ALA A 82 10.44 -12.93 7.59
C ALA A 82 9.46 -13.29 6.47
N LYS A 83 9.02 -14.54 6.41
CA LYS A 83 8.03 -15.00 5.41
C LYS A 83 6.66 -14.37 5.64
N ARG A 84 6.25 -14.24 6.91
CA ARG A 84 5.00 -13.58 7.28
C ARG A 84 5.03 -12.10 6.88
N ASN A 85 6.12 -11.41 7.19
CA ASN A 85 6.31 -10.00 6.83
C ASN A 85 6.21 -9.80 5.32
N LEU A 86 6.86 -10.67 4.55
CA LEU A 86 6.78 -10.63 3.09
C LEU A 86 5.33 -10.76 2.61
N ARG A 87 4.58 -11.71 3.14
CA ARG A 87 3.17 -11.90 2.76
C ARG A 87 2.32 -10.66 3.06
N LEU A 88 2.55 -10.02 4.23
CA LEU A 88 1.83 -8.81 4.61
C LEU A 88 2.17 -7.64 3.69
N LYS A 89 3.44 -7.50 3.31
CA LYS A 89 3.88 -6.44 2.39
C LYS A 89 3.32 -6.64 0.98
N LEU A 90 3.28 -7.88 0.50
CA LEU A 90 2.70 -8.21 -0.80
C LEU A 90 1.18 -7.99 -0.81
N ALA A 91 0.48 -8.32 0.27
CA ALA A 91 -0.95 -8.08 0.39
C ALA A 91 -1.27 -6.57 0.38
N LYS A 92 -0.46 -5.77 1.08
CA LYS A 92 -0.59 -4.31 1.08
C LYS A 92 -0.36 -3.75 -0.32
N LEU A 93 0.70 -4.22 -1.00
CA LEU A 93 1.01 -3.81 -2.36
C LEU A 93 -0.14 -4.10 -3.31
N GLN A 94 -0.71 -5.30 -3.23
CA GLN A 94 -1.84 -5.70 -4.06
C GLN A 94 -3.06 -4.79 -3.85
N ARG A 95 -3.38 -4.44 -2.60
CA ARG A 95 -4.48 -3.52 -2.29
C ARG A 95 -4.26 -2.14 -2.89
N LEU A 96 -3.01 -1.65 -2.83
CA LEU A 96 -2.65 -0.36 -3.41
C LEU A 96 -2.73 -0.38 -4.94
N GLU A 97 -2.30 -1.46 -5.57
CA GLU A 97 -2.42 -1.63 -7.03
C GLU A 97 -3.88 -1.64 -7.47
N GLN A 98 -4.75 -2.33 -6.72
CA GLN A 98 -6.17 -2.35 -7.00
C GLN A 98 -6.80 -0.97 -6.83
N ALA A 99 -6.41 -0.24 -5.78
CA ALA A 99 -6.89 1.12 -5.56
C ALA A 99 -6.42 2.06 -6.66
N MET A 100 -5.16 1.93 -7.12
CA MET A 100 -4.62 2.73 -8.22
C MET A 100 -5.38 2.48 -9.52
N ALA A 101 -5.67 1.21 -9.82
CA ALA A 101 -6.47 0.86 -10.99
C ALA A 101 -7.89 1.45 -10.89
N ALA A 102 -8.48 1.46 -9.70
CA ALA A 102 -9.80 2.03 -9.48
C ALA A 102 -9.82 3.55 -9.67
N THR A 103 -8.70 4.26 -9.46
CA THR A 103 -8.64 5.71 -9.69
C THR A 103 -8.83 6.07 -11.16
N GLU A 104 -8.52 5.16 -12.08
CA GLU A 104 -8.72 5.39 -13.51
C GLU A 104 -10.20 5.48 -13.89
N LYS A 105 -11.08 4.92 -13.05
CA LYS A 105 -12.53 4.96 -13.25
C LYS A 105 -13.21 6.18 -12.62
N LEU A 106 -12.44 7.01 -11.95
CA LEU A 106 -12.91 8.27 -11.40
C LEU A 106 -13.03 9.31 -12.54
#